data_307400d5253ffeb074f08ecc78c4f607
#
_entry.id   307400d5253ffeb074f08ecc78c4f607
#
_cell.length_a   1.000
_cell.length_b   1.000
_cell.length_c   1.000
_cell.angle_alpha   90.00
_cell.angle_beta   90.00
_cell.angle_gamma   90.00
#
_symmetry.space_group_name_H-M   'P 1'
#
loop_
_entity.id
_entity.type
_entity.pdbx_description
1 polymer ?
#
loop_
_entity_poly.entity_id
_entity_poly.type
_entity_poly.pdbx_seq_one_letter_code
_entity_poly.pdbx_strand_id
1 'polypeptide(L)' 'MPKKSEREKLADLVERQKKVSEEIEAARAQLRGRYARIVADMPVEEIAERDFREGLGLFLKLGGPAAVAALKAALPKS' A
#
# COMPACT_ATOMS: atom_id res chain seq x y z
N MET A 1 -40.74 20.41 5.65
CA MET A 1 -39.64 19.68 6.28
C MET A 1 -38.66 20.63 6.91
N PRO A 2 -38.26 20.41 8.12
CA PRO A 2 -37.25 21.27 8.71
C PRO A 2 -35.93 21.07 7.97
N LYS A 3 -35.30 22.19 7.65
CA LYS A 3 -33.98 22.13 7.04
C LYS A 3 -32.97 21.67 8.08
N LYS A 4 -32.06 20.80 7.70
CA LYS A 4 -30.94 20.44 8.57
C LYS A 4 -30.12 21.69 8.85
N SER A 5 -29.69 21.86 10.08
CA SER A 5 -28.80 22.95 10.44
C SER A 5 -27.44 22.71 9.79
N GLU A 6 -26.65 23.77 9.66
CA GLU A 6 -25.29 23.67 9.12
C GLU A 6 -24.44 22.72 9.92
N ARG A 7 -24.66 22.69 11.23
CA ARG A 7 -23.98 21.77 12.15
C ARG A 7 -24.30 20.32 11.83
N GLU A 8 -25.58 20.02 11.54
CA GLU A 8 -26.02 18.68 11.16
C GLU A 8 -25.46 18.27 9.81
N LYS A 9 -25.43 19.19 8.85
CA LYS A 9 -24.83 18.94 7.55
C LYS A 9 -23.35 18.62 7.69
N LEU A 10 -22.64 19.37 8.52
CA LEU A 10 -21.23 19.13 8.76
C LEU A 10 -21.01 17.76 9.39
N ALA A 11 -21.84 17.40 10.37
CA ALA A 11 -21.75 16.08 11.02
C ALA A 11 -21.96 14.95 10.02
N ASP A 12 -22.95 15.09 9.11
CA ASP A 12 -23.21 14.11 8.06
C ASP A 12 -22.02 13.96 7.13
N LEU A 13 -21.41 15.08 6.74
CA LEU A 13 -20.24 15.07 5.85
C LEU A 13 -19.04 14.42 6.50
N VAL A 14 -18.81 14.70 7.76
CA VAL A 14 -17.71 14.10 8.55
C VAL A 14 -17.91 12.59 8.64
N GLU A 15 -19.15 12.15 8.88
CA GLU A 15 -19.45 10.74 8.95
C GLU A 15 -19.23 10.01 7.64
N ARG A 16 -19.64 10.64 6.53
CA ARG A 16 -19.39 10.10 5.19
C ARG A 16 -17.91 10.00 4.90
N GLN A 17 -17.15 11.03 5.25
CA GLN A 17 -15.69 11.03 5.07
C GLN A 17 -15.04 9.91 5.85
N LYS A 18 -15.49 9.69 7.07
CA LYS A 18 -15.01 8.61 7.93
C LYS A 18 -15.26 7.25 7.27
N LYS A 19 -16.46 7.02 6.75
CA LYS A 19 -16.81 5.77 6.06
C LYS A 19 -15.93 5.54 4.85
N VAL A 20 -15.74 6.57 4.03
CA VAL A 20 -14.89 6.46 2.84
C VAL A 20 -13.46 6.14 3.24
N SER A 21 -12.94 6.77 4.29
CA SER A 21 -11.60 6.50 4.80
C SER A 21 -11.46 5.06 5.27
N GLU A 22 -12.47 4.55 5.96
CA GLU A 22 -12.48 3.16 6.43
C GLU A 22 -12.51 2.17 5.25
N GLU A 23 -13.29 2.47 4.22
CA GLU A 23 -13.37 1.64 3.02
C GLU A 23 -12.03 1.62 2.27
N ILE A 24 -11.37 2.75 2.16
CA ILE A 24 -10.05 2.85 1.53
C ILE A 24 -9.04 2.01 2.31
N GLU A 25 -9.03 2.14 3.63
CA GLU A 25 -8.10 1.37 4.46
C GLU A 25 -8.36 -0.14 4.37
N ALA A 26 -9.62 -0.53 4.32
CA ALA A 26 -9.99 -1.94 4.16
C ALA A 26 -9.50 -2.48 2.81
N ALA A 27 -9.67 -1.72 1.74
CA ALA A 27 -9.21 -2.10 0.41
C ALA A 27 -7.69 -2.22 0.35
N ARG A 28 -6.99 -1.27 0.98
CA ARG A 28 -5.53 -1.31 1.07
C ARG A 28 -5.04 -2.52 1.83
N ALA A 29 -5.70 -2.84 2.94
CA ALA A 29 -5.35 -4.01 3.74
C ALA A 29 -5.53 -5.32 2.96
N GLN A 30 -6.60 -5.42 2.18
CA GLN A 30 -6.82 -6.58 1.32
C GLN A 30 -5.72 -6.73 0.27
N LEU A 31 -5.35 -5.64 -0.38
CA LEU A 31 -4.28 -5.65 -1.38
C LEU A 31 -2.95 -6.04 -0.75
N ARG A 32 -2.62 -5.45 0.40
CA ARG A 32 -1.39 -5.79 1.13
C ARG A 32 -1.37 -7.26 1.52
N GLY A 33 -2.53 -7.82 1.85
CA GLY A 33 -2.64 -9.24 2.15
C GLY A 33 -2.27 -10.13 0.97
N ARG A 34 -2.65 -9.73 -0.25
CA ARG A 34 -2.27 -10.46 -1.46
C ARG A 34 -0.76 -10.43 -1.69
N TYR A 35 -0.16 -9.25 -1.51
CA TYR A 35 1.29 -9.12 -1.65
C TYR A 35 2.04 -9.90 -0.56
N ALA A 36 1.51 -9.90 0.65
CA ALA A 36 2.10 -10.68 1.74
C ALA A 36 2.10 -12.17 1.43
N ARG A 37 1.07 -12.67 0.75
CA ARG A 37 1.02 -14.08 0.32
C ARG A 37 2.10 -14.39 -0.70
N ILE A 38 2.36 -13.47 -1.63
CA ILE A 38 3.43 -13.64 -2.62
C ILE A 38 4.77 -13.76 -1.89
N VAL A 39 5.01 -12.86 -0.93
CA VAL A 39 6.25 -12.85 -0.17
C VAL A 39 6.38 -14.11 0.69
N ALA A 40 5.26 -14.62 1.21
CA ALA A 40 5.27 -15.81 2.06
C ALA A 40 5.78 -17.07 1.35
N ASP A 41 5.65 -17.10 0.01
CA ASP A 41 6.13 -18.23 -0.79
C ASP A 41 7.58 -18.07 -1.23
N MET A 42 8.23 -16.98 -0.86
CA MET A 42 9.61 -16.67 -1.25
C MET A 42 10.55 -16.81 -0.05
N PRO A 43 11.77 -17.31 -0.27
CA PRO A 43 12.73 -17.44 0.84
C PRO A 43 13.38 -16.10 1.18
N VAL A 44 12.55 -15.12 1.55
CA VAL A 44 13.02 -13.77 1.86
C VAL A 44 13.90 -13.72 3.12
N GLU A 45 13.82 -14.74 3.96
CA GLU A 45 14.67 -14.88 5.15
C GLU A 45 16.15 -15.04 4.82
N GLU A 46 16.48 -15.31 3.56
CA GLU A 46 17.86 -15.33 3.09
C GLU A 46 18.46 -13.93 3.01
N ILE A 47 17.61 -12.93 3.00
CA ILE A 47 18.01 -11.52 2.95
C ILE A 47 17.90 -10.95 4.36
N ALA A 48 18.91 -10.17 4.79
CA ALA A 48 18.83 -9.50 6.08
C ALA A 48 17.60 -8.59 6.13
N GLU A 49 16.89 -8.59 7.24
CA GLU A 49 15.67 -7.81 7.40
C GLU A 49 15.88 -6.33 7.08
N ARG A 50 17.01 -5.77 7.48
CA ARG A 50 17.35 -4.38 7.21
C ARG A 50 17.44 -4.10 5.70
N ASP A 51 18.13 -4.98 4.98
CA ASP A 51 18.31 -4.84 3.53
C ASP A 51 16.99 -5.04 2.80
N PHE A 52 16.18 -5.98 3.26
CA PHE A 52 14.86 -6.23 2.71
C PHE A 52 13.97 -4.99 2.85
N ARG A 53 13.95 -4.40 4.04
CA ARG A 53 13.16 -3.20 4.31
C ARG A 53 13.61 -2.01 3.49
N GLU A 54 14.91 -1.79 3.42
CA GLU A 54 15.48 -0.70 2.62
C GLU A 54 15.21 -0.91 1.13
N GLY A 55 15.41 -2.12 0.66
CA GLY A 55 15.16 -2.48 -0.73
C GLY A 55 13.71 -2.24 -1.15
N LEU A 56 12.76 -2.65 -0.31
CA LEU A 56 11.35 -2.40 -0.58
C LEU A 56 11.02 -0.91 -0.60
N GLY A 57 11.63 -0.14 0.30
CA GLY A 57 11.45 1.31 0.31
C GLY A 57 11.94 1.96 -0.99
N LEU A 58 13.09 1.54 -1.48
CA LEU A 58 13.65 2.01 -2.74
C LEU A 58 12.79 1.56 -3.92
N PHE A 59 12.31 0.32 -3.87
CA PHE A 59 11.42 -0.21 -4.88
C PHE A 59 10.18 0.66 -5.04
N LEU A 60 9.57 1.04 -3.91
CA LEU A 60 8.40 1.91 -3.91
C LEU A 60 8.69 3.30 -4.46
N LYS A 61 9.88 3.85 -4.15
CA LYS A 61 10.29 5.16 -4.65
C LYS A 61 10.50 5.17 -6.16
N LEU A 62 11.08 4.11 -6.70
CA LEU A 62 11.30 3.99 -8.14
C LEU A 62 10.01 3.71 -8.89
N GLY A 63 9.07 3.03 -8.26
CA GLY A 63 7.88 2.52 -8.93
C GLY A 63 8.15 1.16 -9.57
N GLY A 64 7.09 0.37 -9.76
CA GLY A 64 7.22 -1.02 -10.21
C GLY A 64 8.04 -1.22 -11.47
N PRO A 65 7.65 -0.63 -12.61
CA PRO A 65 8.38 -0.87 -13.87
C PRO A 65 9.83 -0.45 -13.84
N ALA A 66 10.13 0.72 -13.27
CA ALA A 66 11.49 1.22 -13.19
C ALA A 66 12.34 0.37 -12.26
N ALA A 67 11.78 -0.06 -11.13
CA ALA A 67 12.50 -0.91 -10.18
C ALA A 67 12.81 -2.27 -10.78
N VAL A 68 11.86 -2.87 -11.48
CA VAL A 68 12.06 -4.16 -12.16
C VAL A 68 13.15 -4.05 -13.22
N ALA A 69 13.11 -2.99 -14.01
CA ALA A 69 14.12 -2.74 -15.06
C ALA A 69 15.51 -2.59 -14.44
N ALA A 70 15.62 -1.82 -13.35
CA ALA A 70 16.88 -1.61 -12.67
C ALA A 70 17.45 -2.90 -12.09
N LEU A 71 16.59 -3.71 -11.50
CA LEU A 71 17.00 -4.99 -10.91
C LEU A 71 17.44 -5.98 -11.98
N LYS A 72 16.74 -6.03 -13.11
CA LYS A 72 17.14 -6.88 -14.23
C LYS A 72 18.50 -6.47 -14.78
N ALA A 73 18.74 -5.17 -14.88
CA ALA A 73 20.01 -4.65 -15.36
C ALA A 73 21.17 -4.98 -14.42
N ALA A 74 20.88 -5.09 -13.12
CA ALA A 74 21.88 -5.41 -12.11
C ALA A 74 22.22 -6.89 -12.04
N LEU A 75 21.35 -7.77 -12.58
CA LEU A 75 21.61 -9.20 -12.56
C LEU A 75 22.73 -9.58 -13.51
N PRO A 76 23.60 -10.51 -13.12
CA PRO A 76 24.64 -10.96 -14.03
C PRO A 76 24.05 -11.69 -15.23
N LYS A 77 24.62 -11.44 -16.39
CA LYS A 77 24.21 -12.16 -17.61
C LYS A 77 24.68 -13.61 -17.50
N SER A 78 23.77 -14.52 -17.63
CA SER A 78 24.09 -15.95 -17.65
C SER A 78 24.55 -16.39 -19.03
#